data_79d935c2ee4704f03d42d38c044c0ddc
#
_entry.id   79d935c2ee4704f03d42d38c044c0ddc
#
_cell.length_a   1.000
_cell.length_b   1.000
_cell.length_c   1.000
_cell.angle_alpha   90.00
_cell.angle_beta   90.00
_cell.angle_gamma   90.00
#
_symmetry.space_group_name_H-M   'P 1'
#
loop_
_entity.id
_entity.type
_entity.pdbx_description
1 polymer ?
#
loop_
_entity_poly.entity_id
_entity_poly.type
_entity_poly.pdbx_seq_one_letter_code
_entity_poly.pdbx_strand_id
1 'polypeptide(L)'
;MNKKLLFSLLLAGTAFTGHADEARLLRFPATNGSDIVFSYAGDLYKAPLNGGEAQKLTSHIGYEMFARFSPDGKSIAFTGQYDGNTEVYLIPTDGGEPQRLTYTATNSRDDLGDRMGPNNIVMTWTPDGKNIVYRNRISDGFDGKLWSISKNGGMSEVIPLPEGGFCSYSPDGKKLAYNRVMREFRNWKYYRGGMADDIWIYDPAAKKVENITNNIAQDIIPMWIGEEIYFISDRDRTMNIFVYNIRTKQTEKVTHYTDYDVKFPSSNGQIIVYEHGGYLYKLDPKTRKSEKISITLTSDNIYARKEMKRVADNLTAAS
;
A
#
# COMPACT_ATOMS: atom_id res chain seq x y z
N MET A 1 -11.30 -13.10 78.87
CA MET A 1 -11.88 -12.27 77.79
C MET A 1 -10.86 -12.06 76.68
N ASN A 2 -10.91 -12.88 75.66
CA ASN A 2 -9.94 -12.82 74.52
C ASN A 2 -10.55 -12.05 73.37
N LYS A 3 -10.00 -10.89 73.05
CA LYS A 3 -10.34 -10.13 71.85
C LYS A 3 -9.44 -10.60 70.67
N LYS A 4 -10.00 -11.33 69.69
CA LYS A 4 -9.36 -11.63 68.45
C LYS A 4 -9.49 -10.42 67.52
N LEU A 5 -8.37 -9.79 67.24
CA LEU A 5 -8.27 -8.77 66.18
C LEU A 5 -8.25 -9.49 64.85
N LEU A 6 -9.26 -9.28 63.98
CA LEU A 6 -9.26 -9.69 62.59
C LEU A 6 -8.56 -8.57 61.79
N PHE A 7 -7.39 -8.88 61.24
CA PHE A 7 -6.73 -8.03 60.23
C PHE A 7 -7.23 -8.42 58.84
N SER A 8 -8.09 -7.59 58.27
CA SER A 8 -8.48 -7.72 56.86
C SER A 8 -7.42 -7.07 56.00
N LEU A 9 -6.63 -7.88 55.28
CA LEU A 9 -5.70 -7.43 54.27
C LEU A 9 -6.49 -7.08 52.98
N LEU A 10 -6.66 -5.78 52.70
CA LEU A 10 -7.16 -5.32 51.41
C LEU A 10 -5.98 -5.46 50.40
N LEU A 11 -6.00 -6.47 49.55
CA LEU A 11 -5.16 -6.52 48.37
C LEU A 11 -5.72 -5.52 47.33
N ALA A 12 -5.16 -4.32 47.28
CA ALA A 12 -5.37 -3.41 46.15
C ALA A 12 -4.61 -3.98 44.94
N GLY A 13 -5.32 -4.73 44.10
CA GLY A 13 -4.84 -5.14 42.81
C GLY A 13 -4.65 -3.89 41.94
N THR A 14 -3.42 -3.42 41.79
CA THR A 14 -3.07 -2.48 40.71
C THR A 14 -3.25 -3.20 39.39
N ALA A 15 -4.38 -2.97 38.75
CA ALA A 15 -4.54 -3.34 37.33
C ALA A 15 -3.49 -2.52 36.54
N PHE A 16 -2.41 -3.18 36.11
CA PHE A 16 -1.56 -2.63 35.09
C PHE A 16 -2.40 -2.55 33.80
N THR A 17 -3.03 -1.43 33.57
CA THR A 17 -3.54 -1.11 32.22
C THR A 17 -2.32 -0.84 31.36
N GLY A 18 -1.81 -1.88 30.71
CA GLY A 18 -0.84 -1.71 29.63
C GLY A 18 -1.53 -0.88 28.55
N HIS A 19 -1.20 0.39 28.45
CA HIS A 19 -1.57 1.19 27.28
C HIS A 19 -0.73 0.64 26.13
N ALA A 20 -1.40 0.08 25.13
CA ALA A 20 -0.74 -0.19 23.86
C ALA A 20 -0.35 1.15 23.26
N ASP A 21 0.96 1.36 23.04
CA ASP A 21 1.46 2.56 22.39
C ASP A 21 0.89 2.68 20.96
N GLU A 22 0.70 3.92 20.50
CA GLU A 22 0.30 4.18 19.12
C GLU A 22 1.34 3.59 18.15
N ALA A 23 0.87 2.77 17.24
CA ALA A 23 1.72 2.07 16.28
C ALA A 23 2.34 3.04 15.27
N ARG A 24 3.59 2.76 14.89
CA ARG A 24 4.36 3.54 13.92
C ARG A 24 4.93 2.63 12.83
N LEU A 25 5.41 3.25 11.73
CA LEU A 25 5.98 2.56 10.57
C LEU A 25 4.99 1.61 9.88
N LEU A 26 3.72 2.01 9.89
CA LEU A 26 2.65 1.34 9.17
C LEU A 26 2.78 1.65 7.68
N ARG A 27 2.61 0.63 6.81
CA ARG A 27 2.94 0.74 5.39
C ARG A 27 1.81 0.25 4.48
N PHE A 28 1.78 0.78 3.26
CA PHE A 28 0.95 0.30 2.14
C PHE A 28 -0.55 0.20 2.46
N PRO A 29 -1.19 1.25 2.97
CA PRO A 29 -2.57 1.18 3.41
C PRO A 29 -3.55 1.03 2.25
N ALA A 30 -4.66 0.34 2.51
CA ALA A 30 -5.86 0.34 1.67
C ALA A 30 -7.11 0.30 2.53
N THR A 31 -8.24 0.77 2.01
CA THR A 31 -9.52 0.82 2.74
C THR A 31 -10.69 0.31 1.90
N ASN A 32 -11.68 -0.27 2.57
CA ASN A 32 -13.00 -0.57 2.00
C ASN A 32 -14.07 0.47 2.40
N GLY A 33 -13.67 1.51 3.17
CA GLY A 33 -14.54 2.55 3.68
C GLY A 33 -14.96 2.38 5.14
N SER A 34 -14.93 1.16 5.69
CA SER A 34 -15.14 0.86 7.12
C SER A 34 -13.84 0.46 7.83
N ASP A 35 -13.01 -0.30 7.14
CA ASP A 35 -11.75 -0.82 7.64
C ASP A 35 -10.57 -0.29 6.83
N ILE A 36 -9.39 -0.34 7.44
CA ILE A 36 -8.10 -0.12 6.81
C ILE A 36 -7.24 -1.38 6.98
N VAL A 37 -6.61 -1.83 5.90
CA VAL A 37 -5.60 -2.89 5.88
C VAL A 37 -4.25 -2.26 5.59
N PHE A 38 -3.19 -2.74 6.24
CA PHE A 38 -1.83 -2.23 6.08
C PHE A 38 -0.81 -3.31 6.45
N SER A 39 0.44 -3.09 6.04
CA SER A 39 1.56 -3.93 6.44
C SER A 39 2.27 -3.36 7.66
N TYR A 40 2.60 -4.21 8.62
CA TYR A 40 3.44 -3.88 9.77
C TYR A 40 4.35 -5.06 10.11
N ALA A 41 5.65 -4.79 10.25
CA ALA A 41 6.68 -5.79 10.57
C ALA A 41 6.68 -7.04 9.66
N GLY A 42 6.23 -6.90 8.41
CA GLY A 42 6.19 -7.97 7.41
C GLY A 42 4.82 -8.62 7.21
N ASP A 43 3.89 -8.43 8.13
CA ASP A 43 2.55 -9.04 8.10
C ASP A 43 1.44 -8.03 7.77
N LEU A 44 0.29 -8.54 7.34
CA LEU A 44 -0.93 -7.74 7.15
C LEU A 44 -1.71 -7.61 8.45
N TYR A 45 -2.19 -6.40 8.70
CA TYR A 45 -3.07 -6.06 9.80
C TYR A 45 -4.30 -5.32 9.29
N LYS A 46 -5.41 -5.47 10.00
CA LYS A 46 -6.68 -4.76 9.74
C LYS A 46 -7.10 -4.00 11.00
N ALA A 47 -7.58 -2.77 10.83
CA ALA A 47 -8.15 -1.94 11.90
C ALA A 47 -9.40 -1.20 11.40
N PRO A 48 -10.26 -0.68 12.29
CA PRO A 48 -11.31 0.24 11.88
C PRO A 48 -10.71 1.51 11.22
N LEU A 49 -11.33 2.02 10.16
CA LEU A 49 -10.87 3.23 9.48
C LEU A 49 -10.83 4.48 10.38
N ASN A 50 -11.61 4.49 11.46
CA ASN A 50 -11.61 5.58 12.43
C ASN A 50 -10.57 5.41 13.55
N GLY A 51 -9.71 4.39 13.44
CA GLY A 51 -8.68 4.07 14.43
C GLY A 51 -9.14 3.04 15.45
N GLY A 52 -8.20 2.61 16.28
CA GLY A 52 -8.40 1.59 17.30
C GLY A 52 -7.37 0.47 17.24
N GLU A 53 -7.66 -0.65 17.89
CA GLU A 53 -6.78 -1.81 17.90
C GLU A 53 -6.81 -2.56 16.58
N ALA A 54 -5.62 -2.84 16.05
CA ALA A 54 -5.47 -3.62 14.83
C ALA A 54 -5.38 -5.11 15.11
N GLN A 55 -6.03 -5.89 14.25
CA GLN A 55 -5.99 -7.35 14.24
C GLN A 55 -5.01 -7.83 13.18
N LYS A 56 -4.17 -8.79 13.54
CA LYS A 56 -3.25 -9.45 12.63
C LYS A 56 -4.03 -10.39 11.70
N LEU A 57 -3.83 -10.25 10.38
CA LEU A 57 -4.48 -11.11 9.37
C LEU A 57 -3.58 -12.26 8.91
N THR A 58 -2.26 -12.03 8.84
CA THR A 58 -1.27 -13.00 8.37
C THR A 58 -0.16 -13.15 9.39
N SER A 59 0.63 -14.24 9.31
CA SER A 59 1.70 -14.53 10.26
C SER A 59 2.80 -15.41 9.66
N HIS A 60 3.18 -15.16 8.41
CA HIS A 60 4.25 -15.89 7.73
C HIS A 60 5.60 -15.19 7.92
N ILE A 61 6.72 -15.93 7.80
CA ILE A 61 8.08 -15.36 7.88
C ILE A 61 8.47 -14.52 6.66
N GLY A 62 7.76 -14.65 5.54
CA GLY A 62 7.89 -13.80 4.36
C GLY A 62 7.12 -12.50 4.55
N TYR A 63 7.24 -11.61 3.57
CA TYR A 63 6.57 -10.31 3.64
C TYR A 63 5.23 -10.33 2.91
N GLU A 64 4.24 -9.65 3.49
CA GLU A 64 2.96 -9.34 2.85
C GLU A 64 2.82 -7.82 2.71
N MET A 65 2.44 -7.38 1.51
CA MET A 65 2.38 -5.96 1.20
C MET A 65 1.39 -5.64 0.08
N PHE A 66 1.11 -4.35 -0.12
CA PHE A 66 0.22 -3.85 -1.18
C PHE A 66 -1.15 -4.51 -1.20
N ALA A 67 -1.74 -4.68 -0.03
CA ALA A 67 -3.09 -5.20 0.11
C ALA A 67 -4.12 -4.30 -0.57
N ARG A 68 -5.13 -4.88 -1.22
CA ARG A 68 -6.26 -4.19 -1.85
C ARG A 68 -7.56 -4.95 -1.59
N PHE A 69 -8.53 -4.28 -1.00
CA PHE A 69 -9.86 -4.86 -0.84
C PHE A 69 -10.53 -5.08 -2.21
N SER A 70 -11.24 -6.18 -2.35
CA SER A 70 -12.16 -6.38 -3.48
C SER A 70 -13.29 -5.35 -3.46
N PRO A 71 -13.90 -5.02 -4.61
CA PRO A 71 -15.01 -4.05 -4.66
C PRO A 71 -16.20 -4.40 -3.76
N ASP A 72 -16.44 -5.68 -3.51
CA ASP A 72 -17.49 -6.17 -2.60
C ASP A 72 -17.05 -6.23 -1.12
N GLY A 73 -15.79 -5.87 -0.82
CA GLY A 73 -15.22 -5.85 0.51
C GLY A 73 -14.99 -7.22 1.16
N LYS A 74 -15.22 -8.33 0.46
CA LYS A 74 -15.17 -9.68 1.05
C LYS A 74 -13.80 -10.33 1.01
N SER A 75 -12.90 -9.83 0.17
CA SER A 75 -11.57 -10.39 -0.05
C SER A 75 -10.52 -9.29 -0.09
N ILE A 76 -9.28 -9.66 0.21
CA ILE A 76 -8.10 -8.83 0.11
C ILE A 76 -7.11 -9.54 -0.81
N ALA A 77 -6.74 -8.89 -1.92
CA ALA A 77 -5.61 -9.29 -2.74
C ALA A 77 -4.35 -8.62 -2.24
N PHE A 78 -3.23 -9.32 -2.20
CA PHE A 78 -1.96 -8.79 -1.73
C PHE A 78 -0.75 -9.44 -2.40
N THR A 79 0.39 -8.81 -2.30
CA THR A 79 1.68 -9.36 -2.69
C THR A 79 2.30 -10.08 -1.50
N GLY A 80 2.52 -11.38 -1.60
CA GLY A 80 3.09 -12.20 -0.53
C GLY A 80 4.37 -12.91 -0.96
N GLN A 81 5.31 -13.07 -0.03
CA GLN A 81 6.60 -13.76 -0.24
C GLN A 81 6.66 -15.05 0.57
N TYR A 82 5.83 -16.04 0.24
CA TYR A 82 5.74 -17.28 1.03
C TYR A 82 6.78 -18.32 0.61
N ASP A 83 7.01 -18.50 -0.69
CA ASP A 83 7.92 -19.50 -1.23
C ASP A 83 9.24 -18.91 -1.76
N GLY A 84 9.62 -17.72 -1.27
CA GLY A 84 10.84 -17.02 -1.68
C GLY A 84 10.63 -15.98 -2.76
N ASN A 85 9.71 -16.18 -3.72
CA ASN A 85 9.29 -15.13 -4.66
C ASN A 85 8.11 -14.34 -4.12
N THR A 86 7.92 -13.14 -4.65
CA THR A 86 6.71 -12.36 -4.46
C THR A 86 5.66 -12.78 -5.49
N GLU A 87 4.45 -13.10 -5.01
CA GLU A 87 3.33 -13.54 -5.83
C GLU A 87 2.04 -12.86 -5.40
N VAL A 88 1.02 -12.93 -6.26
CA VAL A 88 -0.32 -12.44 -5.92
C VAL A 88 -1.07 -13.51 -5.11
N TYR A 89 -1.55 -13.10 -3.96
CA TYR A 89 -2.37 -13.93 -3.06
C TYR A 89 -3.73 -13.28 -2.81
N LEU A 90 -4.67 -14.11 -2.42
CA LEU A 90 -6.03 -13.72 -2.03
C LEU A 90 -6.35 -14.29 -0.64
N ILE A 91 -6.93 -13.47 0.24
CA ILE A 91 -7.40 -13.89 1.56
C ILE A 91 -8.79 -13.31 1.83
N PRO A 92 -9.68 -14.00 2.58
CA PRO A 92 -10.91 -13.39 3.07
C PRO A 92 -10.63 -12.16 3.95
N THR A 93 -11.51 -11.16 3.93
CA THR A 93 -11.33 -9.91 4.70
C THR A 93 -11.23 -10.15 6.21
N ASP A 94 -11.82 -11.22 6.71
CA ASP A 94 -11.75 -11.59 8.13
C ASP A 94 -10.60 -12.54 8.47
N GLY A 95 -9.68 -12.73 7.53
CA GLY A 95 -8.55 -13.66 7.67
C GLY A 95 -8.89 -15.07 7.20
N GLY A 96 -7.90 -15.94 7.26
CA GLY A 96 -8.01 -17.34 6.81
C GLY A 96 -6.74 -17.77 6.09
N GLU A 97 -6.81 -18.85 5.31
CA GLU A 97 -5.70 -19.36 4.55
C GLU A 97 -5.51 -18.55 3.24
N PRO A 98 -4.33 -17.98 2.98
CA PRO A 98 -4.06 -17.27 1.74
C PRO A 98 -4.02 -18.23 0.54
N GLN A 99 -4.75 -17.89 -0.51
CA GLN A 99 -4.73 -18.60 -1.78
C GLN A 99 -3.76 -17.94 -2.74
N ARG A 100 -2.73 -18.67 -3.21
CA ARG A 100 -1.81 -18.23 -4.26
C ARG A 100 -2.50 -18.21 -5.62
N LEU A 101 -2.36 -17.11 -6.37
CA LEU A 101 -2.96 -16.94 -7.69
C LEU A 101 -1.94 -16.96 -8.83
N THR A 102 -0.70 -16.49 -8.59
CA THR A 102 0.35 -16.44 -9.61
C THR A 102 1.52 -17.35 -9.27
N TYR A 103 2.23 -17.79 -10.31
CA TYR A 103 3.36 -18.73 -10.21
C TYR A 103 4.46 -18.27 -11.16
N THR A 104 5.22 -17.27 -10.74
CA THR A 104 6.27 -16.68 -11.57
C THR A 104 7.58 -17.45 -11.42
N ALA A 105 8.19 -17.83 -12.53
CA ALA A 105 9.52 -18.42 -12.50
C ALA A 105 10.56 -17.37 -12.08
N THR A 106 11.46 -17.73 -11.17
CA THR A 106 12.57 -16.87 -10.72
C THR A 106 13.80 -17.73 -10.45
N ASN A 107 14.98 -17.14 -10.61
CA ASN A 107 16.24 -17.83 -10.37
C ASN A 107 16.69 -17.82 -8.90
N SER A 108 16.09 -16.94 -8.09
CA SER A 108 16.43 -16.77 -6.67
C SER A 108 15.26 -16.13 -5.93
N ARG A 109 15.40 -16.00 -4.61
CA ARG A 109 14.46 -15.25 -3.78
C ARG A 109 14.43 -13.79 -4.23
N ASP A 110 13.23 -13.21 -4.34
CA ASP A 110 13.05 -11.79 -4.64
C ASP A 110 13.65 -10.92 -3.54
N ASP A 111 14.46 -9.95 -3.93
CA ASP A 111 14.97 -8.93 -3.01
C ASP A 111 13.95 -7.80 -2.87
N LEU A 112 13.30 -7.76 -1.70
CA LEU A 112 12.31 -6.73 -1.37
C LEU A 112 12.94 -5.35 -1.14
N GLY A 113 14.25 -5.32 -0.85
CA GLY A 113 15.04 -4.10 -0.71
C GLY A 113 15.51 -3.51 -2.04
N ASP A 114 15.26 -4.17 -3.15
CA ASP A 114 15.64 -3.66 -4.47
C ASP A 114 14.98 -2.29 -4.73
N ARG A 115 15.78 -1.40 -5.26
CA ARG A 115 15.37 -0.07 -5.71
C ARG A 115 14.23 -0.07 -6.75
N MET A 116 13.94 -1.20 -7.38
CA MET A 116 12.82 -1.39 -8.30
C MET A 116 11.56 -1.90 -7.59
N GLY A 117 11.66 -2.18 -6.30
CA GLY A 117 10.60 -2.78 -5.51
C GLY A 117 10.41 -4.28 -5.79
N PRO A 118 9.49 -4.93 -5.09
CA PRO A 118 9.16 -6.34 -5.29
C PRO A 118 8.52 -6.58 -6.66
N ASN A 119 8.50 -7.83 -7.08
CA ASN A 119 7.74 -8.26 -8.25
C ASN A 119 6.27 -8.56 -7.89
N ASN A 120 5.40 -8.75 -8.89
CA ASN A 120 3.99 -9.10 -8.71
C ASN A 120 3.24 -8.18 -7.72
N ILE A 121 3.51 -6.86 -7.79
CA ILE A 121 2.85 -5.89 -6.92
C ILE A 121 1.37 -5.78 -7.29
N VAL A 122 0.48 -6.05 -6.32
CA VAL A 122 -0.96 -5.83 -6.48
C VAL A 122 -1.24 -4.33 -6.57
N MET A 123 -1.81 -3.91 -7.71
CA MET A 123 -2.13 -2.51 -7.99
C MET A 123 -3.59 -2.20 -7.63
N THR A 124 -4.52 -2.94 -8.20
CA THR A 124 -5.96 -2.69 -8.02
C THR A 124 -6.77 -3.94 -8.41
N TRP A 125 -8.07 -3.88 -8.21
CA TRP A 125 -9.05 -4.80 -8.76
C TRP A 125 -9.70 -4.23 -10.01
N THR A 126 -10.16 -5.11 -10.91
CA THR A 126 -11.11 -4.67 -11.94
C THR A 126 -12.43 -4.24 -11.29
N PRO A 127 -13.14 -3.25 -11.84
CA PRO A 127 -14.36 -2.72 -11.24
C PRO A 127 -15.47 -3.75 -11.01
N ASP A 128 -15.50 -4.81 -11.82
CA ASP A 128 -16.44 -5.93 -11.67
C ASP A 128 -16.02 -6.95 -10.59
N GLY A 129 -14.86 -6.75 -9.95
CA GLY A 129 -14.35 -7.61 -8.89
C GLY A 129 -13.95 -9.02 -9.32
N LYS A 130 -13.78 -9.26 -10.63
CA LYS A 130 -13.43 -10.59 -11.14
C LYS A 130 -11.93 -10.84 -11.22
N ASN A 131 -11.15 -9.78 -11.50
CA ASN A 131 -9.71 -9.88 -11.70
C ASN A 131 -8.93 -8.92 -10.80
N ILE A 132 -7.70 -9.32 -10.51
CA ILE A 132 -6.70 -8.51 -9.81
C ILE A 132 -5.69 -8.03 -10.85
N VAL A 133 -5.42 -6.72 -10.86
CA VAL A 133 -4.36 -6.12 -11.69
C VAL A 133 -3.09 -6.01 -10.86
N TYR A 134 -1.99 -6.50 -11.42
CA TYR A 134 -0.69 -6.49 -10.78
C TYR A 134 0.42 -6.15 -11.77
N ARG A 135 1.56 -5.68 -11.27
CA ARG A 135 2.75 -5.38 -12.07
C ARG A 135 3.75 -6.51 -11.97
N ASN A 136 4.23 -6.98 -13.12
CA ASN A 136 5.30 -7.95 -13.24
C ASN A 136 6.41 -7.42 -14.13
N ARG A 137 7.68 -7.66 -13.76
CA ARG A 137 8.87 -7.21 -14.46
C ARG A 137 9.61 -8.30 -15.22
N ILE A 138 9.33 -9.56 -14.93
CA ILE A 138 10.19 -10.69 -15.38
C ILE A 138 10.09 -10.92 -16.88
N SER A 139 8.94 -10.63 -17.47
CA SER A 139 8.71 -10.95 -18.88
C SER A 139 9.49 -10.07 -19.87
N ASP A 140 9.93 -8.87 -19.45
CA ASP A 140 10.53 -7.87 -20.36
C ASP A 140 11.75 -7.14 -19.76
N GLY A 141 12.46 -7.73 -18.84
CA GLY A 141 13.63 -7.11 -18.24
C GLY A 141 13.29 -6.05 -17.19
N PHE A 142 13.68 -4.78 -17.45
CA PHE A 142 13.54 -3.73 -16.44
C PHE A 142 12.18 -3.01 -16.46
N ASP A 143 11.41 -3.19 -17.51
CA ASP A 143 10.14 -2.47 -17.69
C ASP A 143 9.00 -3.28 -17.09
N GLY A 144 8.28 -2.70 -16.14
CA GLY A 144 7.13 -3.34 -15.52
C GLY A 144 5.92 -3.29 -16.45
N LYS A 145 5.25 -4.43 -16.63
CA LYS A 145 3.95 -4.52 -17.33
C LYS A 145 2.83 -4.79 -16.36
N LEU A 146 1.65 -4.29 -16.69
CA LEU A 146 0.43 -4.61 -16.01
C LEU A 146 -0.16 -5.91 -16.56
N TRP A 147 -0.49 -6.77 -15.62
CA TRP A 147 -1.14 -8.06 -15.86
C TRP A 147 -2.44 -8.14 -15.10
N SER A 148 -3.32 -8.99 -15.54
CA SER A 148 -4.61 -9.28 -14.91
C SER A 148 -4.69 -10.77 -14.64
N ILE A 149 -5.08 -11.16 -13.42
CA ILE A 149 -5.34 -12.54 -13.00
C ILE A 149 -6.74 -12.67 -12.42
N SER A 150 -7.46 -13.73 -12.79
CA SER A 150 -8.76 -14.03 -12.18
C SER A 150 -8.62 -14.32 -10.69
N LYS A 151 -9.57 -13.84 -9.87
CA LYS A 151 -9.63 -14.19 -8.43
C LYS A 151 -9.79 -15.70 -8.19
N ASN A 152 -10.18 -16.45 -9.19
CA ASN A 152 -10.30 -17.89 -9.14
C ASN A 152 -9.03 -18.62 -9.63
N GLY A 153 -7.96 -17.88 -9.93
CA GLY A 153 -6.73 -18.41 -10.52
C GLY A 153 -6.82 -18.60 -12.03
N GLY A 154 -5.87 -19.34 -12.59
CA GLY A 154 -5.74 -19.60 -14.03
C GLY A 154 -4.56 -18.85 -14.65
N MET A 155 -4.62 -18.58 -15.96
CA MET A 155 -3.58 -17.88 -16.69
C MET A 155 -3.77 -16.37 -16.58
N SER A 156 -2.67 -15.66 -16.38
CA SER A 156 -2.67 -14.21 -16.39
C SER A 156 -2.70 -13.67 -17.81
N GLU A 157 -3.35 -12.52 -18.01
CA GLU A 157 -3.44 -11.81 -19.25
C GLU A 157 -2.73 -10.46 -19.14
N VAL A 158 -1.95 -10.08 -20.17
CA VAL A 158 -1.28 -8.77 -20.18
C VAL A 158 -2.29 -7.68 -20.53
N ILE A 159 -2.27 -6.57 -19.80
CA ILE A 159 -2.96 -5.35 -20.23
C ILE A 159 -2.12 -4.74 -21.38
N PRO A 160 -2.72 -4.40 -22.53
CA PRO A 160 -1.97 -4.02 -23.73
C PRO A 160 -1.40 -2.59 -23.64
N LEU A 161 -0.55 -2.38 -22.64
CA LEU A 161 0.26 -1.20 -22.41
C LEU A 161 1.75 -1.60 -22.47
N PRO A 162 2.63 -0.78 -23.07
CA PRO A 162 4.06 -1.09 -23.15
C PRO A 162 4.71 -1.18 -21.75
N GLU A 163 4.30 -0.30 -20.85
CA GLU A 163 4.76 -0.17 -19.48
C GLU A 163 3.59 0.20 -18.58
N GLY A 164 3.66 -0.12 -17.28
CA GLY A 164 2.64 0.28 -16.34
C GLY A 164 3.07 0.08 -14.89
N GLY A 165 2.67 1.02 -14.06
CA GLY A 165 2.88 1.05 -12.61
C GLY A 165 1.56 1.11 -11.86
N PHE A 166 1.53 1.89 -10.78
CA PHE A 166 0.31 2.09 -10.03
C PHE A 166 -0.81 2.63 -10.92
N CYS A 167 -2.01 2.14 -10.72
CA CYS A 167 -3.14 2.44 -11.59
C CYS A 167 -4.48 2.44 -10.84
N SER A 168 -5.46 3.10 -11.44
CA SER A 168 -6.83 3.20 -10.94
C SER A 168 -7.80 3.28 -12.10
N TYR A 169 -8.86 2.48 -12.07
CA TYR A 169 -9.93 2.55 -13.06
C TYR A 169 -10.78 3.80 -12.88
N SER A 170 -11.33 4.30 -14.00
CA SER A 170 -12.40 5.30 -13.96
C SER A 170 -13.64 4.75 -13.26
N PRO A 171 -14.51 5.60 -12.66
CA PRO A 171 -15.70 5.13 -11.96
C PRO A 171 -16.64 4.27 -12.79
N ASP A 172 -16.65 4.46 -14.11
CA ASP A 172 -17.43 3.64 -15.06
C ASP A 172 -16.68 2.39 -15.56
N GLY A 173 -15.44 2.19 -15.08
CA GLY A 173 -14.58 1.04 -15.39
C GLY A 173 -14.01 1.00 -16.82
N LYS A 174 -14.25 2.04 -17.64
CA LYS A 174 -13.89 2.00 -19.06
C LYS A 174 -12.47 2.47 -19.37
N LYS A 175 -11.86 3.26 -18.47
CA LYS A 175 -10.54 3.84 -18.64
C LYS A 175 -9.66 3.52 -17.45
N LEU A 176 -8.34 3.60 -17.65
CA LEU A 176 -7.35 3.35 -16.62
C LEU A 176 -6.39 4.55 -16.52
N ALA A 177 -6.34 5.19 -15.37
CA ALA A 177 -5.27 6.12 -15.04
C ALA A 177 -4.07 5.32 -14.51
N TYR A 178 -2.85 5.64 -14.95
CA TYR A 178 -1.64 4.90 -14.57
C TYR A 178 -0.40 5.77 -14.66
N ASN A 179 0.66 5.38 -13.95
CA ASN A 179 2.02 5.87 -14.18
C ASN A 179 2.87 4.77 -14.82
N ARG A 180 3.93 5.12 -15.55
CA ARG A 180 4.71 4.17 -16.37
C ARG A 180 5.97 3.72 -15.65
N VAL A 181 6.75 4.65 -15.11
CA VAL A 181 8.10 4.40 -14.62
C VAL A 181 8.09 3.93 -13.17
N MET A 182 8.78 2.85 -12.87
CA MET A 182 8.89 2.27 -11.53
C MET A 182 9.87 3.07 -10.66
N ARG A 183 9.49 4.26 -10.23
CA ARG A 183 10.35 5.11 -9.37
C ARG A 183 9.86 5.28 -7.96
N GLU A 184 8.70 4.84 -7.64
CA GLU A 184 8.07 4.97 -6.32
C GLU A 184 8.89 4.35 -5.17
N PHE A 185 9.80 3.44 -5.50
CA PHE A 185 10.73 2.82 -4.54
C PHE A 185 12.12 3.48 -4.49
N ARG A 186 12.38 4.47 -5.36
CA ARG A 186 13.67 5.17 -5.41
C ARG A 186 13.78 6.22 -4.31
N ASN A 187 14.98 6.39 -3.79
CA ASN A 187 15.30 7.41 -2.77
C ASN A 187 15.71 8.76 -3.35
N TRP A 188 15.70 8.91 -4.68
CA TRP A 188 16.11 10.16 -5.32
C TRP A 188 15.03 11.21 -5.18
N LYS A 189 15.37 12.32 -4.56
CA LYS A 189 14.50 13.49 -4.49
C LYS A 189 14.85 14.50 -5.56
N TYR A 190 13.87 15.28 -5.98
CA TYR A 190 14.02 16.41 -6.91
C TYR A 190 14.63 16.05 -8.27
N TYR A 191 14.52 14.79 -8.66
CA TYR A 191 14.96 14.37 -9.98
C TYR A 191 14.03 14.97 -11.06
N ARG A 192 14.63 15.57 -12.12
CA ARG A 192 13.90 16.25 -13.19
C ARG A 192 14.37 15.76 -14.57
N GLY A 193 14.58 14.47 -14.70
CA GLY A 193 15.02 13.84 -15.93
C GLY A 193 13.97 12.94 -16.55
N GLY A 194 14.33 12.21 -17.61
CA GLY A 194 13.42 11.36 -18.38
C GLY A 194 12.77 10.18 -17.63
N MET A 195 13.23 9.90 -16.39
CA MET A 195 12.60 8.93 -15.51
C MET A 195 11.66 9.60 -14.47
N ALA A 196 11.44 10.91 -14.51
CA ALA A 196 10.31 11.52 -13.80
C ALA A 196 9.04 11.10 -14.54
N ASP A 197 8.07 10.59 -13.77
CA ASP A 197 6.85 10.04 -14.37
C ASP A 197 5.72 11.06 -14.37
N ASP A 198 4.79 10.82 -15.27
CA ASP A 198 3.52 11.53 -15.40
C ASP A 198 2.34 10.57 -15.18
N ILE A 199 1.16 11.15 -14.97
CA ILE A 199 -0.09 10.41 -14.99
C ILE A 199 -0.63 10.34 -16.41
N TRP A 200 -0.94 9.13 -16.83
CA TRP A 200 -1.49 8.81 -18.15
C TRP A 200 -2.89 8.21 -18.02
N ILE A 201 -3.74 8.46 -18.98
CA ILE A 201 -5.04 7.78 -19.12
C ILE A 201 -4.99 6.87 -20.33
N TYR A 202 -5.30 5.59 -20.13
CA TYR A 202 -5.51 4.61 -21.19
C TYR A 202 -7.00 4.42 -21.45
N ASP A 203 -7.41 4.55 -22.70
CA ASP A 203 -8.74 4.25 -23.21
C ASP A 203 -8.65 3.01 -24.10
N PRO A 204 -9.01 1.81 -23.61
CA PRO A 204 -8.90 0.58 -24.37
C PRO A 204 -9.84 0.54 -25.59
N ALA A 205 -11.00 1.17 -25.52
CA ALA A 205 -11.95 1.20 -26.65
C ALA A 205 -11.42 2.04 -27.81
N ALA A 206 -10.82 3.19 -27.50
CA ALA A 206 -10.19 4.06 -28.49
C ALA A 206 -8.75 3.64 -28.84
N LYS A 207 -8.17 2.66 -28.11
CA LYS A 207 -6.75 2.27 -28.20
C LYS A 207 -5.80 3.48 -28.10
N LYS A 208 -6.10 4.38 -27.18
CA LYS A 208 -5.41 5.66 -27.02
C LYS A 208 -4.87 5.82 -25.62
N VAL A 209 -3.71 6.47 -25.50
CA VAL A 209 -3.14 6.97 -24.25
C VAL A 209 -3.03 8.49 -24.30
N GLU A 210 -3.26 9.14 -23.16
CA GLU A 210 -3.17 10.59 -22.99
C GLU A 210 -2.35 10.91 -21.75
N ASN A 211 -1.30 11.75 -21.88
CA ASN A 211 -0.59 12.31 -20.74
C ASN A 211 -1.37 13.50 -20.20
N ILE A 212 -1.77 13.46 -18.92
CA ILE A 212 -2.60 14.50 -18.32
C ILE A 212 -1.84 15.45 -17.38
N THR A 213 -0.63 15.12 -16.98
CA THR A 213 0.15 16.00 -16.08
C THR A 213 1.28 16.71 -16.80
N ASN A 214 2.01 16.05 -17.67
CA ASN A 214 3.02 16.59 -18.60
C ASN A 214 3.88 17.73 -18.00
N ASN A 215 4.64 17.43 -16.94
CA ASN A 215 5.51 18.39 -16.27
C ASN A 215 6.85 17.74 -15.87
N ILE A 216 7.79 18.55 -15.36
CA ILE A 216 9.12 18.07 -14.99
C ILE A 216 9.18 17.38 -13.60
N ALA A 217 8.10 17.41 -12.84
CA ALA A 217 8.02 16.78 -11.53
C ALA A 217 7.70 15.29 -11.63
N GLN A 218 7.85 14.59 -10.53
CA GLN A 218 7.43 13.22 -10.38
C GLN A 218 5.94 13.18 -10.00
N ASP A 219 5.07 12.70 -10.90
CA ASP A 219 3.64 12.51 -10.67
C ASP A 219 3.34 11.01 -10.75
N ILE A 220 2.93 10.41 -9.61
CA ILE A 220 2.75 8.95 -9.49
C ILE A 220 1.53 8.57 -8.64
N ILE A 221 1.15 7.30 -8.72
CA ILE A 221 0.10 6.65 -7.93
C ILE A 221 -1.25 7.35 -8.09
N PRO A 222 -1.86 7.24 -9.29
CA PRO A 222 -3.16 7.85 -9.54
C PRO A 222 -4.29 7.12 -8.80
N MET A 223 -5.28 7.91 -8.35
CA MET A 223 -6.51 7.45 -7.72
C MET A 223 -7.69 8.19 -8.36
N TRP A 224 -8.49 7.49 -9.15
CA TRP A 224 -9.61 8.10 -9.88
C TRP A 224 -10.88 8.12 -9.03
N ILE A 225 -11.43 9.30 -8.75
CA ILE A 225 -12.63 9.50 -7.92
C ILE A 225 -13.56 10.49 -8.63
N GLY A 226 -14.69 10.05 -9.12
CA GLY A 226 -15.61 10.90 -9.86
C GLY A 226 -14.99 11.53 -11.11
N GLU A 227 -15.00 12.85 -11.21
CA GLU A 227 -14.37 13.63 -12.29
C GLU A 227 -12.91 14.03 -11.96
N GLU A 228 -12.33 13.48 -10.92
CA GLU A 228 -11.02 13.90 -10.40
C GLU A 228 -10.05 12.73 -10.31
N ILE A 229 -8.80 12.97 -10.69
CA ILE A 229 -7.70 12.03 -10.52
C ILE A 229 -6.75 12.62 -9.49
N TYR A 230 -6.69 11.99 -8.31
CA TYR A 230 -5.73 12.30 -7.27
C TYR A 230 -4.43 11.57 -7.55
N PHE A 231 -3.31 12.17 -7.21
CA PHE A 231 -1.97 11.57 -7.36
C PHE A 231 -1.00 12.24 -6.41
N ILE A 232 0.18 11.69 -6.20
CA ILE A 232 1.23 12.34 -5.44
C ILE A 232 2.26 12.96 -6.37
N SER A 233 2.75 14.16 -5.97
CA SER A 233 3.70 14.95 -6.75
C SER A 233 4.73 15.64 -5.87
N ASP A 234 5.99 15.70 -6.36
CA ASP A 234 7.08 16.43 -5.72
C ASP A 234 7.31 17.83 -6.34
N ARG A 235 6.32 18.39 -7.06
CA ARG A 235 6.43 19.69 -7.73
C ARG A 235 6.73 20.85 -6.79
N ASP A 236 6.36 20.71 -5.50
CA ASP A 236 6.66 21.63 -4.41
C ASP A 236 7.75 21.10 -3.47
N ARG A 237 8.64 20.24 -3.94
CA ARG A 237 9.76 19.61 -3.24
C ARG A 237 9.36 18.45 -2.32
N THR A 238 8.38 18.61 -1.44
CA THR A 238 7.83 17.53 -0.61
C THR A 238 6.71 16.84 -1.38
N MET A 239 6.73 15.50 -1.42
CA MET A 239 5.67 14.73 -2.06
C MET A 239 4.35 14.97 -1.33
N ASN A 240 3.39 15.55 -2.02
CA ASN A 240 2.05 15.86 -1.53
C ASN A 240 0.98 15.29 -2.46
N ILE A 241 -0.26 15.21 -1.99
CA ILE A 241 -1.42 14.84 -2.82
C ILE A 241 -1.85 16.07 -3.63
N PHE A 242 -1.97 15.86 -4.93
CA PHE A 242 -2.54 16.79 -5.90
C PHE A 242 -3.77 16.14 -6.54
N VAL A 243 -4.58 16.96 -7.20
CA VAL A 243 -5.76 16.52 -7.91
C VAL A 243 -5.82 17.17 -9.28
N TYR A 244 -6.11 16.38 -10.30
CA TYR A 244 -6.40 16.82 -11.65
C TYR A 244 -7.89 16.66 -11.93
N ASN A 245 -8.57 17.73 -12.32
CA ASN A 245 -9.97 17.69 -12.73
C ASN A 245 -10.06 17.45 -14.25
N ILE A 246 -10.71 16.36 -14.65
CA ILE A 246 -10.77 15.90 -16.04
C ILE A 246 -11.51 16.90 -16.93
N ARG A 247 -12.53 17.58 -16.40
CA ARG A 247 -13.37 18.52 -17.14
C ARG A 247 -12.66 19.85 -17.35
N THR A 248 -12.08 20.43 -16.28
CA THR A 248 -11.44 21.75 -16.34
C THR A 248 -9.98 21.65 -16.77
N LYS A 249 -9.36 20.47 -16.74
CA LYS A 249 -7.95 20.20 -17.01
C LYS A 249 -6.99 20.97 -16.09
N GLN A 250 -7.45 21.31 -14.88
CA GLN A 250 -6.66 22.02 -13.90
C GLN A 250 -6.15 21.07 -12.82
N THR A 251 -4.95 21.36 -12.32
CA THR A 251 -4.30 20.64 -11.22
C THR A 251 -4.22 21.54 -10.00
N GLU A 252 -4.64 21.03 -8.86
CA GLU A 252 -4.61 21.72 -7.57
C GLU A 252 -3.86 20.90 -6.51
N LYS A 253 -3.21 21.59 -5.56
CA LYS A 253 -2.60 20.95 -4.41
C LYS A 253 -3.63 20.70 -3.32
N VAL A 254 -3.65 19.49 -2.76
CA VAL A 254 -4.63 19.06 -1.74
C VAL A 254 -4.02 19.02 -0.34
N THR A 255 -2.82 18.44 -0.20
CA THR A 255 -2.10 18.41 1.10
C THR A 255 -0.90 19.34 1.09
N HIS A 256 -0.49 19.82 2.27
CA HIS A 256 0.52 20.88 2.41
C HIS A 256 1.64 20.52 3.39
N TYR A 257 2.09 19.26 3.37
CA TYR A 257 3.19 18.78 4.20
C TYR A 257 4.53 19.37 3.74
N THR A 258 5.38 19.69 4.69
CA THR A 258 6.72 20.25 4.44
C THR A 258 7.85 19.44 5.09
N ASP A 259 7.49 18.51 5.97
CA ASP A 259 8.39 17.66 6.76
C ASP A 259 8.67 16.29 6.10
N TYR A 260 7.65 15.47 5.93
CA TYR A 260 7.76 14.14 5.32
C TYR A 260 6.95 14.04 4.03
N ASP A 261 7.40 13.15 3.13
CA ASP A 261 6.66 12.83 1.92
C ASP A 261 5.41 12.01 2.24
N VAL A 262 4.32 12.29 1.52
CA VAL A 262 3.20 11.36 1.39
C VAL A 262 3.66 10.17 0.56
N LYS A 263 3.34 8.95 1.01
CA LYS A 263 3.74 7.71 0.35
C LYS A 263 2.57 6.76 0.19
N PHE A 264 2.61 5.98 -0.87
CA PHE A 264 1.73 4.85 -1.18
C PHE A 264 0.25 5.08 -0.88
N PRO A 265 -0.35 6.17 -1.38
CA PRO A 265 -1.78 6.38 -1.23
C PRO A 265 -2.58 5.32 -1.97
N SER A 266 -3.78 5.06 -1.49
CA SER A 266 -4.78 4.24 -2.18
C SER A 266 -6.19 4.76 -1.90
N SER A 267 -7.15 4.39 -2.75
CA SER A 267 -8.53 4.81 -2.61
C SER A 267 -9.51 3.67 -2.88
N ASN A 268 -10.63 3.71 -2.20
CA ASN A 268 -11.81 2.88 -2.52
C ASN A 268 -12.82 3.60 -3.43
N GLY A 269 -12.45 4.73 -4.04
CA GLY A 269 -13.34 5.58 -4.83
C GLY A 269 -14.11 6.65 -4.03
N GLN A 270 -13.96 6.69 -2.70
CA GLN A 270 -14.62 7.64 -1.81
C GLN A 270 -13.67 8.29 -0.80
N ILE A 271 -12.75 7.51 -0.25
CA ILE A 271 -11.76 7.93 0.74
C ILE A 271 -10.38 7.58 0.21
N ILE A 272 -9.41 8.43 0.46
CA ILE A 272 -7.99 8.17 0.21
C ILE A 272 -7.32 7.89 1.54
N VAL A 273 -6.53 6.81 1.61
CA VAL A 273 -5.64 6.52 2.75
C VAL A 273 -4.20 6.55 2.29
N TYR A 274 -3.27 6.99 3.15
CA TYR A 274 -1.87 7.17 2.79
C TYR A 274 -0.93 7.15 4.00
N GLU A 275 0.36 7.00 3.74
CA GLU A 275 1.43 7.08 4.73
C GLU A 275 1.97 8.51 4.82
N HIS A 276 2.21 8.99 6.06
CA HIS A 276 2.95 10.23 6.31
C HIS A 276 3.61 10.19 7.68
N GLY A 277 4.92 10.45 7.74
CA GLY A 277 5.69 10.51 9.00
C GLY A 277 5.67 9.22 9.84
N GLY A 278 5.44 8.06 9.20
CA GLY A 278 5.36 6.76 9.86
C GLY A 278 3.97 6.40 10.38
N TYR A 279 2.96 7.23 10.16
CA TYR A 279 1.56 7.02 10.51
C TYR A 279 0.68 6.89 9.27
N LEU A 280 -0.55 6.42 9.47
CA LEU A 280 -1.57 6.39 8.43
C LEU A 280 -2.55 7.55 8.60
N TYR A 281 -2.98 8.05 7.46
CA TYR A 281 -3.94 9.16 7.35
C TYR A 281 -5.07 8.77 6.40
N LYS A 282 -6.23 9.36 6.59
CA LYS A 282 -7.34 9.36 5.64
C LYS A 282 -7.61 10.79 5.16
N LEU A 283 -7.94 10.92 3.87
CA LEU A 283 -8.36 12.16 3.23
C LEU A 283 -9.77 11.96 2.68
N ASP A 284 -10.68 12.84 3.04
CA ASP A 284 -12.00 12.93 2.41
C ASP A 284 -11.92 13.84 1.17
N PRO A 285 -12.10 13.30 -0.04
CA PRO A 285 -12.05 14.07 -1.28
C PRO A 285 -13.07 15.21 -1.36
N LYS A 286 -14.24 15.07 -0.71
CA LYS A 286 -15.31 16.08 -0.74
C LYS A 286 -14.95 17.33 0.06
N THR A 287 -14.34 17.13 1.23
CA THR A 287 -14.00 18.24 2.13
C THR A 287 -12.53 18.67 2.02
N ARG A 288 -11.70 17.91 1.32
CA ARG A 288 -10.23 18.07 1.21
C ARG A 288 -9.51 18.03 2.57
N LYS A 289 -10.14 17.45 3.59
CA LYS A 289 -9.56 17.34 4.94
C LYS A 289 -8.87 16.01 5.14
N SER A 290 -7.68 16.07 5.74
CA SER A 290 -6.90 14.90 6.14
C SER A 290 -6.96 14.73 7.65
N GLU A 291 -7.06 13.49 8.11
CA GLU A 291 -7.05 13.11 9.53
C GLU A 291 -6.10 11.95 9.75
N LYS A 292 -5.33 12.01 10.83
CA LYS A 292 -4.50 10.88 11.26
C LYS A 292 -5.39 9.76 11.80
N ILE A 293 -5.07 8.52 11.45
CA ILE A 293 -5.73 7.33 11.97
C ILE A 293 -4.88 6.80 13.13
N SER A 294 -5.37 6.94 14.36
CA SER A 294 -4.68 6.42 15.55
C SER A 294 -4.90 4.92 15.68
N ILE A 295 -3.85 4.15 15.44
CA ILE A 295 -3.86 2.68 15.46
C ILE A 295 -3.00 2.21 16.62
N THR A 296 -3.51 1.25 17.40
CA THR A 296 -2.78 0.53 18.41
C THR A 296 -2.57 -0.92 17.99
N LEU A 297 -1.44 -1.50 18.37
CA LEU A 297 -1.10 -2.88 18.08
C LEU A 297 -0.71 -3.60 19.36
N THR A 298 -1.31 -4.76 19.57
CA THR A 298 -0.84 -5.72 20.57
C THR A 298 -0.04 -6.79 19.83
N SER A 299 1.30 -6.75 19.96
CA SER A 299 2.21 -7.70 19.32
C SER A 299 3.37 -8.00 20.26
N ASP A 300 3.83 -9.23 20.26
CA ASP A 300 5.04 -9.62 20.97
C ASP A 300 6.33 -9.14 20.27
N ASN A 301 6.20 -8.55 19.08
CA ASN A 301 7.28 -7.92 18.32
C ASN A 301 8.55 -8.78 18.21
N ILE A 302 8.42 -10.07 17.94
CA ILE A 302 9.52 -11.04 17.90
C ILE A 302 10.69 -10.51 17.07
N TYR A 303 10.41 -9.94 15.89
CA TYR A 303 11.42 -9.41 14.98
C TYR A 303 11.99 -8.04 15.38
N ALA A 304 11.34 -7.33 16.30
CA ALA A 304 11.82 -6.05 16.84
C ALA A 304 12.64 -6.22 18.12
N ARG A 305 12.74 -7.43 18.67
CA ARG A 305 13.55 -7.72 19.86
C ARG A 305 15.03 -7.57 19.55
N LYS A 306 15.77 -7.01 20.50
CA LYS A 306 17.23 -6.92 20.40
C LYS A 306 17.84 -8.31 20.33
N GLU A 307 18.59 -8.56 19.28
CA GLU A 307 19.29 -9.81 19.04
C GLU A 307 20.78 -9.54 18.83
N MET A 308 21.62 -10.34 19.45
CA MET A 308 23.06 -10.29 19.20
C MET A 308 23.40 -11.21 18.05
N LYS A 309 23.86 -10.64 16.92
CA LYS A 309 24.25 -11.40 15.73
C LYS A 309 25.76 -11.27 15.46
N ARG A 310 26.37 -12.35 14.98
CA ARG A 310 27.70 -12.31 14.41
C ARG A 310 27.61 -11.67 13.03
N VAL A 311 28.16 -10.45 12.89
CA VAL A 311 28.02 -9.66 11.66
C VAL A 311 29.27 -9.70 10.76
N ALA A 312 30.30 -10.49 11.12
CA ALA A 312 31.53 -10.55 10.36
C ALA A 312 31.32 -10.86 8.86
N ASP A 313 30.36 -11.74 8.57
CA ASP A 313 30.05 -12.16 7.20
C ASP A 313 29.19 -11.13 6.43
N ASN A 314 28.68 -10.10 7.12
CA ASN A 314 27.85 -9.04 6.53
C ASN A 314 28.65 -7.76 6.25
N LEU A 315 29.96 -7.76 6.57
CA LEU A 315 30.81 -6.60 6.29
C LEU A 315 31.18 -6.57 4.81
N THR A 316 30.68 -5.60 4.08
CA THR A 316 30.96 -5.41 2.65
C THR A 316 32.10 -4.41 2.40
N ALA A 317 32.35 -3.52 3.34
CA ALA A 317 33.47 -2.57 3.31
C ALA A 317 33.82 -2.10 4.73
N ALA A 318 35.08 -1.86 4.98
CA ALA A 318 35.62 -1.20 6.17
C ALA A 318 36.58 -0.10 5.73
N SER A 319 36.47 1.11 6.30
CA SER A 319 37.42 2.22 6.09
C SER A 319 38.02 2.68 7.40
#